data_a3ad86dfe0468b063f8333562379c878
#
_entry.id   a3ad86dfe0468b063f8333562379c878
#
_cell.length_a   1.000
_cell.length_b   1.000
_cell.length_c   1.000
_cell.angle_alpha   90.00
_cell.angle_beta   90.00
_cell.angle_gamma   90.00
#
_symmetry.space_group_name_H-M   'P 1'
#
loop_
_entity.id
_entity.type
_entity.pdbx_description
1 polymer ?
#
loop_
_entity_poly.entity_id
_entity_poly.type
_entity_poly.pdbx_seq_one_letter_code
_entity_poly.pdbx_strand_id
1 'polypeptide(L)'
;MGVIKVSVAALAAAGSLTGAMLAPVPASANDIVINMAAPDWLPTRFMQEEFDKTYKAKSGNNVKLVIDFIPWGSFYQRVAASLSSGEKKYQMIVTDSQWLGDFVEGGHYLKLNKYIDADPELQAIIADMHPVLLSTSSSYPYKSTNYYGFPQFPDNLVTAYRKDLFCNATERTNFKKEFNQTLPCYYEEWQAVDWQTYENIGKFFQRKKGDKLGDGVADDDFYGIAYQMGKPYDFSSMQANGFIWEAGGDIWDETSTKPALGVVNSDTAVKAFDHYLSMEKYMPPVAKTGQMDIFVVQDLYMQGKVAAIVDWVGVMGPVINPKLSKVADKSEFAEPPGTRHPDGSISRWSNIGGQPFVLTTWNSDEVIKEGLDIVKWWLSTPVQINFVKAGGQSGMMSVMDNPAYASWAPYNRAYLDNYQWQKDVWHIPEFFPLLTEQQEEFDKAITGQINAKQALDTVAAFQDKLLREDGRIK
;
A
#
# COMPACT_ATOMS: atom_id res chain seq x y z
N MET A 1 27.93 80.02 65.55
CA MET A 1 26.63 80.64 65.45
C MET A 1 26.55 81.32 64.08
N GLY A 2 25.97 80.78 63.12
CA GLY A 2 25.82 81.33 61.79
C GLY A 2 25.00 80.39 60.96
N VAL A 3 23.73 80.67 60.77
CA VAL A 3 22.77 79.92 60.00
C VAL A 3 22.89 80.38 58.55
N ILE A 4 23.26 79.52 57.62
CA ILE A 4 23.24 79.77 56.20
C ILE A 4 21.99 79.19 55.65
N LYS A 5 21.08 79.99 55.07
CA LYS A 5 19.93 79.61 54.30
C LYS A 5 20.39 79.28 52.87
N VAL A 6 20.09 78.10 52.41
CA VAL A 6 20.25 77.71 50.99
C VAL A 6 18.87 77.61 50.37
N SER A 7 18.63 78.38 49.32
CA SER A 7 17.41 78.39 48.50
C SER A 7 17.45 77.21 47.50
N VAL A 8 16.37 76.47 47.43
CA VAL A 8 16.19 75.39 46.46
C VAL A 8 15.43 75.95 45.24
N ALA A 9 16.09 75.96 44.09
CA ALA A 9 15.47 76.26 42.80
C ALA A 9 14.99 74.91 42.20
N ALA A 10 13.70 74.79 41.97
CA ALA A 10 13.12 73.64 41.30
C ALA A 10 13.29 73.81 39.77
N LEU A 11 14.05 72.92 39.13
CA LEU A 11 14.06 72.74 37.70
C LEU A 11 13.08 71.58 37.37
N ALA A 12 12.00 71.85 36.63
CA ALA A 12 11.13 70.89 36.04
C ALA A 12 11.79 70.38 34.74
N ALA A 13 12.28 69.11 34.75
CA ALA A 13 12.72 68.40 33.58
C ALA A 13 11.55 67.57 33.02
N ALA A 14 11.04 67.93 31.84
CA ALA A 14 10.08 67.11 31.09
C ALA A 14 10.82 65.96 30.47
N GLY A 15 10.71 64.80 31.08
CA GLY A 15 11.19 63.49 30.50
C GLY A 15 10.24 62.98 29.47
N SER A 16 10.61 63.02 28.20
CA SER A 16 9.98 62.30 27.12
C SER A 16 10.24 60.75 27.30
N LEU A 17 9.23 60.01 27.70
CA LEU A 17 9.25 58.55 27.66
C LEU A 17 9.17 58.06 26.18
N THR A 18 10.32 57.87 25.55
CA THR A 18 10.42 57.05 24.34
C THR A 18 10.22 55.61 24.74
N GLY A 19 9.01 55.07 24.49
CA GLY A 19 8.73 53.65 24.59
C GLY A 19 9.60 52.88 23.60
N ALA A 20 10.65 52.24 24.07
CA ALA A 20 11.37 51.24 23.29
C ALA A 20 10.42 50.08 23.04
N MET A 21 9.87 49.95 21.84
CA MET A 21 9.28 48.69 21.39
C MET A 21 10.37 47.64 21.47
N LEU A 22 10.28 46.73 22.43
CA LEU A 22 11.05 45.49 22.46
C LEU A 22 10.70 44.75 21.21
N ALA A 23 11.62 44.69 20.23
CA ALA A 23 11.49 43.74 19.12
C ALA A 23 11.31 42.34 19.70
N PRO A 24 10.41 41.53 19.16
CA PRO A 24 10.25 40.16 19.63
C PRO A 24 11.61 39.46 19.46
N VAL A 25 12.13 38.95 20.57
CA VAL A 25 13.32 38.09 20.56
C VAL A 25 12.92 36.89 19.70
N PRO A 26 13.66 36.57 18.62
CA PRO A 26 13.35 35.38 17.86
C PRO A 26 13.40 34.19 18.82
N ALA A 27 12.32 33.36 18.82
CA ALA A 27 12.29 32.13 19.60
C ALA A 27 13.54 31.34 19.25
N SER A 28 14.25 30.84 20.25
CA SER A 28 15.40 29.96 20.03
C SER A 28 14.90 28.74 19.25
N ALA A 29 15.55 28.42 18.14
CA ALA A 29 15.25 27.18 17.41
C ALA A 29 15.56 25.98 18.29
N ASN A 30 14.58 25.08 18.47
CA ASN A 30 14.75 23.82 19.19
C ASN A 30 15.21 22.72 18.23
N ASP A 31 16.07 21.82 18.72
CA ASP A 31 16.40 20.58 18.02
C ASP A 31 15.29 19.55 18.33
N ILE A 32 14.55 19.15 17.31
CA ILE A 32 13.48 18.16 17.41
C ILE A 32 13.84 16.94 16.56
N VAL A 33 13.90 15.78 17.19
CA VAL A 33 14.12 14.50 16.50
C VAL A 33 12.80 13.75 16.44
N ILE A 34 12.37 13.40 15.24
CA ILE A 34 11.22 12.53 14.98
C ILE A 34 11.75 11.18 14.51
N ASN A 35 11.65 10.18 15.39
CA ASN A 35 11.94 8.81 15.02
C ASN A 35 10.69 8.20 14.41
N MET A 36 10.83 7.62 13.22
CA MET A 36 9.74 7.01 12.47
C MET A 36 10.06 5.54 12.15
N ALA A 37 9.14 4.63 12.49
CA ALA A 37 9.19 3.28 11.95
C ALA A 37 8.58 3.27 10.55
N ALA A 38 9.24 2.63 9.60
CA ALA A 38 8.71 2.53 8.23
C ALA A 38 9.21 1.26 7.53
N PRO A 39 8.43 0.71 6.57
CA PRO A 39 8.90 -0.42 5.77
C PRO A 39 10.08 -0.02 4.90
N ASP A 40 10.99 -0.98 4.67
CA ASP A 40 12.18 -0.78 3.85
C ASP A 40 11.88 -1.00 2.36
N TRP A 41 11.36 0.04 1.73
CA TRP A 41 11.05 0.05 0.30
C TRP A 41 11.18 1.45 -0.34
N LEU A 42 10.91 1.54 -1.65
CA LEU A 42 11.11 2.77 -2.42
C LEU A 42 10.40 3.99 -1.83
N PRO A 43 9.10 3.95 -1.45
CA PRO A 43 8.41 5.15 -0.95
C PRO A 43 9.07 5.78 0.27
N THR A 44 9.45 4.97 1.24
CA THR A 44 10.05 5.44 2.49
C THR A 44 11.51 5.86 2.32
N ARG A 45 12.24 5.18 1.43
CA ARG A 45 13.59 5.58 1.03
C ARG A 45 13.60 6.92 0.30
N PHE A 46 12.70 7.09 -0.68
CA PHE A 46 12.51 8.36 -1.38
C PHE A 46 12.14 9.49 -0.40
N MET A 47 11.23 9.20 0.54
CA MET A 47 10.81 10.19 1.54
C MET A 47 11.99 10.72 2.36
N GLN A 48 12.89 9.84 2.84
CA GLN A 48 14.07 10.26 3.59
C GLN A 48 14.98 11.15 2.74
N GLU A 49 15.27 10.73 1.51
CA GLU A 49 16.12 11.50 0.60
C GLU A 49 15.51 12.86 0.23
N GLU A 50 14.21 12.92 -0.01
CA GLU A 50 13.52 14.15 -0.38
C GLU A 50 13.36 15.09 0.82
N PHE A 51 13.16 14.51 2.03
CA PHE A 51 13.14 15.27 3.29
C PHE A 51 14.47 16.00 3.50
N ASP A 52 15.58 15.31 3.41
CA ASP A 52 16.91 15.88 3.61
C ASP A 52 17.24 17.00 2.60
N LYS A 53 16.63 16.94 1.39
CA LYS A 53 16.85 17.94 0.33
C LYS A 53 15.92 19.15 0.41
N THR A 54 14.65 18.94 0.77
CA THR A 54 13.61 19.94 0.52
C THR A 54 12.82 20.40 1.75
N TYR A 55 12.76 19.58 2.83
CA TYR A 55 11.99 19.95 4.01
C TYR A 55 12.60 21.14 4.76
N LYS A 56 11.73 22.06 5.17
CA LYS A 56 12.07 23.15 6.06
C LYS A 56 10.93 23.36 7.04
N ALA A 57 11.22 23.23 8.33
CA ALA A 57 10.23 23.42 9.38
C ALA A 57 9.65 24.84 9.35
N LYS A 58 8.33 24.98 9.29
CA LYS A 58 7.62 26.26 9.34
C LYS A 58 7.77 26.96 10.71
N SER A 59 8.01 26.18 11.76
CA SER A 59 8.27 26.66 13.11
C SER A 59 9.60 27.41 13.28
N GLY A 60 10.55 27.17 12.37
CA GLY A 60 11.94 27.62 12.52
C GLY A 60 12.77 26.66 13.39
N ASN A 61 12.23 25.58 13.91
CA ASN A 61 12.97 24.53 14.64
C ASN A 61 13.93 23.77 13.70
N ASN A 62 14.97 23.19 14.28
CA ASN A 62 15.84 22.23 13.59
C ASN A 62 15.23 20.82 13.71
N VAL A 63 14.43 20.42 12.72
CA VAL A 63 13.72 19.14 12.73
C VAL A 63 14.54 18.10 11.99
N LYS A 64 14.83 16.99 12.64
CA LYS A 64 15.49 15.82 12.07
C LYS A 64 14.52 14.64 12.01
N LEU A 65 14.31 14.09 10.83
CA LEU A 65 13.60 12.84 10.63
C LEU A 65 14.61 11.67 10.64
N VAL A 66 14.38 10.68 11.48
CA VAL A 66 15.20 9.46 11.58
C VAL A 66 14.30 8.26 11.32
N ILE A 67 14.49 7.62 10.17
CA ILE A 67 13.67 6.47 9.77
C ILE A 67 14.37 5.16 10.14
N ASP A 68 13.70 4.33 10.94
CA ASP A 68 14.07 2.93 11.17
C ASP A 68 13.42 2.09 10.07
N PHE A 69 14.21 1.70 9.06
CA PHE A 69 13.77 0.90 7.94
C PHE A 69 13.66 -0.56 8.34
N ILE A 70 12.45 -1.10 8.31
CA ILE A 70 12.14 -2.45 8.78
C ILE A 70 11.67 -3.30 7.60
N PRO A 71 12.23 -4.51 7.40
CA PRO A 71 11.73 -5.44 6.38
C PRO A 71 10.25 -5.77 6.58
N TRP A 72 9.46 -5.77 5.48
CA TRP A 72 8.01 -5.91 5.52
C TRP A 72 7.55 -7.16 6.28
N GLY A 73 8.12 -8.33 6.01
CA GLY A 73 7.71 -9.58 6.64
C GLY A 73 7.89 -9.65 8.18
N SER A 74 8.61 -8.68 8.79
CA SER A 74 8.76 -8.55 10.25
C SER A 74 8.22 -7.25 10.80
N PHE A 75 7.62 -6.41 9.97
CA PHE A 75 7.29 -5.03 10.31
C PHE A 75 6.22 -4.96 11.40
N TYR A 76 5.09 -5.68 11.22
CA TYR A 76 4.04 -5.71 12.22
C TYR A 76 4.56 -6.12 13.62
N GLN A 77 5.26 -7.25 13.70
CA GLN A 77 5.75 -7.78 14.99
C GLN A 77 6.71 -6.80 15.68
N ARG A 78 7.57 -6.12 14.92
CA ARG A 78 8.50 -5.14 15.48
C ARG A 78 7.80 -3.87 15.96
N VAL A 79 6.81 -3.37 15.22
CA VAL A 79 5.99 -2.23 15.65
C VAL A 79 5.15 -2.60 16.87
N ALA A 80 4.43 -3.72 16.84
CA ALA A 80 3.62 -4.20 17.95
C ALA A 80 4.46 -4.38 19.23
N ALA A 81 5.63 -4.99 19.14
CA ALA A 81 6.55 -5.15 20.27
C ALA A 81 7.00 -3.81 20.84
N SER A 82 7.35 -2.83 19.98
CA SER A 82 7.75 -1.50 20.41
C SER A 82 6.61 -0.74 21.09
N LEU A 83 5.38 -0.81 20.54
CA LEU A 83 4.21 -0.16 21.12
C LEU A 83 3.84 -0.77 22.48
N SER A 84 3.88 -2.10 22.59
CA SER A 84 3.53 -2.85 23.81
C SER A 84 4.59 -2.72 24.92
N SER A 85 5.86 -2.48 24.57
CA SER A 85 6.96 -2.35 25.55
C SER A 85 6.88 -1.06 26.37
N GLY A 86 6.16 -0.05 25.87
CA GLY A 86 6.11 1.28 26.49
C GLY A 86 7.37 2.12 26.33
N GLU A 87 8.32 1.71 25.46
CA GLU A 87 9.57 2.45 25.22
C GLU A 87 9.40 3.83 24.60
N LYS A 88 8.23 4.13 24.03
CA LYS A 88 7.94 5.41 23.34
C LYS A 88 8.97 5.75 22.27
N LYS A 89 9.47 4.73 21.57
CA LYS A 89 10.57 4.85 20.62
C LYS A 89 10.21 5.71 19.40
N TYR A 90 9.02 5.50 18.83
CA TYR A 90 8.62 6.13 17.58
C TYR A 90 7.59 7.23 17.81
N GLN A 91 7.84 8.44 17.29
CA GLN A 91 6.92 9.56 17.28
C GLN A 91 5.92 9.45 16.11
N MET A 92 6.37 8.87 15.00
CA MET A 92 5.57 8.57 13.83
C MET A 92 5.77 7.12 13.39
N ILE A 93 4.79 6.58 12.71
CA ILE A 93 4.86 5.25 12.09
C ILE A 93 4.22 5.35 10.70
N VAL A 94 4.88 4.82 9.68
CA VAL A 94 4.24 4.46 8.41
C VAL A 94 3.64 3.08 8.64
N THR A 95 2.39 3.04 9.11
CA THR A 95 1.71 1.79 9.50
C THR A 95 1.04 1.11 8.31
N ASP A 96 0.28 0.06 8.57
CA ASP A 96 -0.62 -0.53 7.57
C ASP A 96 -2.08 -0.14 7.88
N SER A 97 -2.94 -0.06 6.86
CA SER A 97 -4.37 0.17 7.02
C SER A 97 -5.02 -0.85 7.95
N GLN A 98 -4.62 -2.09 7.81
CA GLN A 98 -5.12 -3.26 8.52
C GLN A 98 -4.82 -3.24 10.03
N TRP A 99 -3.81 -2.48 10.47
CA TRP A 99 -3.40 -2.41 11.88
C TRP A 99 -4.11 -1.30 12.66
N LEU A 100 -4.91 -0.47 11.98
CA LEU A 100 -5.59 0.66 12.63
C LEU A 100 -6.45 0.22 13.82
N GLY A 101 -7.25 -0.84 13.66
CA GLY A 101 -8.10 -1.35 14.73
C GLY A 101 -7.33 -1.73 15.98
N ASP A 102 -6.30 -2.56 15.83
CA ASP A 102 -5.48 -3.04 16.94
C ASP A 102 -4.79 -1.88 17.69
N PHE A 103 -4.10 -1.00 16.98
CA PHE A 103 -3.31 0.04 17.63
C PHE A 103 -4.12 1.27 18.03
N VAL A 104 -5.30 1.50 17.46
CA VAL A 104 -6.23 2.53 17.93
C VAL A 104 -6.93 2.09 19.22
N GLU A 105 -7.48 0.87 19.26
CA GLU A 105 -8.12 0.35 20.47
C GLU A 105 -7.09 0.10 21.59
N GLY A 106 -5.86 -0.26 21.23
CA GLY A 106 -4.71 -0.31 22.15
C GLY A 106 -4.27 1.06 22.70
N GLY A 107 -4.85 2.16 22.21
CA GLY A 107 -4.53 3.52 22.69
C GLY A 107 -3.19 4.07 22.21
N HIS A 108 -2.60 3.49 21.16
CA HIS A 108 -1.29 3.85 20.66
C HIS A 108 -1.32 4.96 19.62
N TYR A 109 -2.37 5.03 18.77
CA TYR A 109 -2.48 5.99 17.68
C TYR A 109 -3.32 7.20 18.06
N LEU A 110 -2.82 8.38 17.71
CA LEU A 110 -3.43 9.66 18.05
C LEU A 110 -4.63 9.95 17.13
N LYS A 111 -5.79 10.28 17.72
CA LYS A 111 -6.93 10.77 16.95
C LYS A 111 -6.65 12.19 16.43
N LEU A 112 -6.78 12.38 15.13
CA LEU A 112 -6.30 13.57 14.43
C LEU A 112 -7.36 14.66 14.23
N ASN A 113 -8.67 14.36 14.44
CA ASN A 113 -9.77 15.27 14.12
C ASN A 113 -9.57 16.69 14.66
N LYS A 114 -9.21 16.84 15.95
CA LYS A 114 -9.01 18.19 16.56
C LYS A 114 -7.93 19.01 15.88
N TYR A 115 -6.92 18.36 15.30
CA TYR A 115 -5.84 19.03 14.57
C TYR A 115 -6.25 19.37 13.15
N ILE A 116 -7.00 18.48 12.50
CA ILE A 116 -7.58 18.69 11.16
C ILE A 116 -8.57 19.85 11.22
N ASP A 117 -9.48 19.85 12.20
CA ASP A 117 -10.49 20.91 12.36
C ASP A 117 -9.88 22.29 12.62
N ALA A 118 -8.69 22.33 13.21
CA ALA A 118 -7.97 23.57 13.54
C ALA A 118 -7.02 24.08 12.43
N ASP A 119 -6.73 23.25 11.41
CA ASP A 119 -5.72 23.56 10.38
C ASP A 119 -6.31 23.48 8.96
N PRO A 120 -6.51 24.63 8.27
CA PRO A 120 -7.06 24.65 6.91
C PRO A 120 -6.22 23.87 5.87
N GLU A 121 -4.89 23.73 6.06
CA GLU A 121 -4.06 22.94 5.15
C GLU A 121 -4.36 21.42 5.32
N LEU A 122 -4.55 20.96 6.55
CA LEU A 122 -4.94 19.57 6.80
C LEU A 122 -6.35 19.27 6.28
N GLN A 123 -7.29 20.22 6.44
CA GLN A 123 -8.64 20.10 5.85
C GLN A 123 -8.57 19.98 4.33
N ALA A 124 -7.74 20.79 3.67
CA ALA A 124 -7.54 20.74 2.22
C ALA A 124 -6.93 19.39 1.78
N ILE A 125 -5.98 18.84 2.54
CA ILE A 125 -5.40 17.51 2.28
C ILE A 125 -6.47 16.42 2.37
N ILE A 126 -7.31 16.44 3.42
CA ILE A 126 -8.41 15.47 3.56
C ILE A 126 -9.40 15.59 2.39
N ALA A 127 -9.73 16.81 1.96
CA ALA A 127 -10.65 17.05 0.85
C ALA A 127 -10.10 16.62 -0.51
N ASP A 128 -8.78 16.64 -0.69
CA ASP A 128 -8.07 16.26 -1.92
C ASP A 128 -7.66 14.76 -1.94
N MET A 129 -7.79 14.07 -0.81
CA MET A 129 -7.44 12.65 -0.73
C MET A 129 -8.51 11.78 -1.36
N HIS A 130 -8.10 10.73 -2.10
CA HIS A 130 -9.04 9.79 -2.70
C HIS A 130 -9.91 9.10 -1.63
N PRO A 131 -11.27 9.08 -1.79
CA PRO A 131 -12.20 8.62 -0.75
C PRO A 131 -11.94 7.19 -0.25
N VAL A 132 -11.49 6.29 -1.13
CA VAL A 132 -11.15 4.90 -0.74
C VAL A 132 -10.01 4.91 0.28
N LEU A 133 -8.97 5.72 0.07
CA LEU A 133 -7.85 5.82 1.00
C LEU A 133 -8.25 6.42 2.34
N LEU A 134 -9.14 7.41 2.35
CA LEU A 134 -9.65 7.95 3.61
C LEU A 134 -10.40 6.89 4.42
N SER A 135 -11.18 6.05 3.75
CA SER A 135 -11.95 5.01 4.44
C SER A 135 -11.10 3.84 4.91
N THR A 136 -10.06 3.44 4.16
CA THR A 136 -9.21 2.30 4.49
C THR A 136 -8.01 2.69 5.35
N SER A 137 -7.26 3.72 4.93
CA SER A 137 -5.96 4.04 5.52
C SER A 137 -5.99 5.14 6.59
N SER A 138 -7.12 5.82 6.79
CA SER A 138 -7.20 6.94 7.73
C SER A 138 -8.22 6.76 8.83
N SER A 139 -9.32 6.06 8.55
CA SER A 139 -10.52 6.02 9.41
C SER A 139 -10.56 4.81 10.31
N TYR A 140 -10.92 5.03 11.57
CA TYR A 140 -11.34 3.95 12.47
C TYR A 140 -12.50 4.40 13.36
N PRO A 141 -13.60 3.62 13.50
CA PRO A 141 -13.91 2.41 12.72
C PRO A 141 -13.96 2.65 11.21
N TYR A 142 -13.83 1.58 10.44
CA TYR A 142 -13.85 1.61 8.97
C TYR A 142 -15.00 2.46 8.42
N LYS A 143 -14.72 3.30 7.43
CA LYS A 143 -15.67 4.26 6.83
C LYS A 143 -16.22 5.34 7.78
N SER A 144 -15.68 5.50 8.97
CA SER A 144 -16.05 6.63 9.83
C SER A 144 -15.33 7.91 9.41
N THR A 145 -15.72 9.03 10.04
CA THR A 145 -15.00 10.31 9.91
C THR A 145 -14.02 10.55 11.07
N ASN A 146 -13.67 9.51 11.84
CA ASN A 146 -12.66 9.60 12.86
C ASN A 146 -11.31 9.24 12.24
N TYR A 147 -10.46 10.22 12.05
CA TYR A 147 -9.17 10.06 11.39
C TYR A 147 -8.04 9.81 12.39
N TYR A 148 -7.20 8.82 12.08
CA TYR A 148 -6.01 8.44 12.86
C TYR A 148 -4.74 8.45 12.02
N GLY A 149 -4.86 8.50 10.69
CA GLY A 149 -3.74 8.51 9.76
C GLY A 149 -3.97 9.42 8.56
N PHE A 150 -2.88 9.68 7.85
CA PHE A 150 -2.88 10.29 6.52
C PHE A 150 -2.23 9.31 5.55
N PRO A 151 -2.89 8.92 4.46
CA PRO A 151 -2.28 8.02 3.47
C PRO A 151 -0.92 8.53 2.99
N GLN A 152 0.13 7.78 3.26
CA GLN A 152 1.50 8.11 2.86
C GLN A 152 1.79 7.62 1.45
N PHE A 153 1.34 6.41 1.15
CA PHE A 153 1.58 5.72 -0.10
C PHE A 153 0.42 4.76 -0.38
N PRO A 154 -0.35 4.98 -1.44
CA PRO A 154 -1.34 4.03 -1.91
C PRO A 154 -0.69 3.01 -2.83
N ASP A 155 -1.22 1.78 -2.84
CA ASP A 155 -0.76 0.72 -3.73
C ASP A 155 -1.95 -0.09 -4.26
N ASN A 156 -1.79 -0.70 -5.42
CA ASN A 156 -2.72 -1.67 -5.99
C ASN A 156 -2.00 -2.64 -6.92
N LEU A 157 -2.70 -3.68 -7.36
CA LEU A 157 -2.14 -4.67 -8.27
C LEU A 157 -2.14 -4.18 -9.71
N VAL A 158 -1.10 -4.54 -10.45
CA VAL A 158 -0.99 -4.35 -11.90
C VAL A 158 -0.43 -5.61 -12.55
N THR A 159 -0.67 -5.76 -13.85
CA THR A 159 0.00 -6.78 -14.66
C THR A 159 1.24 -6.17 -15.29
N ALA A 160 2.41 -6.80 -15.13
CA ALA A 160 3.57 -6.55 -15.98
C ALA A 160 3.72 -7.71 -16.99
N TYR A 161 3.95 -7.41 -18.26
CA TYR A 161 4.05 -8.43 -19.30
C TYR A 161 5.18 -8.15 -20.29
N ARG A 162 5.70 -9.21 -20.90
CA ARG A 162 6.76 -9.20 -21.90
C ARG A 162 6.23 -8.75 -23.26
N LYS A 163 6.26 -7.44 -23.53
CA LYS A 163 5.78 -6.85 -24.78
C LYS A 163 6.42 -7.51 -26.01
N ASP A 164 7.70 -7.82 -25.95
CA ASP A 164 8.43 -8.48 -27.03
C ASP A 164 7.85 -9.85 -27.38
N LEU A 165 7.26 -10.57 -26.43
CA LEU A 165 6.58 -11.85 -26.63
C LEU A 165 5.11 -11.66 -27.03
N PHE A 166 4.39 -10.83 -26.30
CA PHE A 166 2.96 -10.61 -26.53
C PHE A 166 2.66 -9.89 -27.85
N CYS A 167 3.56 -9.05 -28.32
CA CYS A 167 3.45 -8.37 -29.62
C CYS A 167 4.11 -9.14 -30.78
N ASN A 168 4.75 -10.27 -30.50
CA ASN A 168 5.37 -11.09 -31.54
C ASN A 168 4.32 -11.68 -32.49
N ALA A 169 4.46 -11.45 -33.79
CA ALA A 169 3.47 -11.87 -34.79
C ALA A 169 3.24 -13.38 -34.82
N THR A 170 4.32 -14.16 -34.64
CA THR A 170 4.26 -15.62 -34.60
C THR A 170 3.52 -16.11 -33.35
N GLU A 171 3.87 -15.58 -32.17
CA GLU A 171 3.22 -15.96 -30.92
C GLU A 171 1.72 -15.57 -30.95
N ARG A 172 1.36 -14.39 -31.44
CA ARG A 172 -0.05 -13.98 -31.60
C ARG A 172 -0.83 -14.89 -32.54
N THR A 173 -0.21 -15.30 -33.65
CA THR A 173 -0.83 -16.23 -34.61
C THR A 173 -1.04 -17.60 -33.97
N ASN A 174 -0.04 -18.13 -33.28
CA ASN A 174 -0.10 -19.43 -32.62
C ASN A 174 -1.13 -19.44 -31.48
N PHE A 175 -1.15 -18.40 -30.64
CA PHE A 175 -2.12 -18.25 -29.56
C PHE A 175 -3.56 -18.21 -30.09
N LYS A 176 -3.82 -17.44 -31.15
CA LYS A 176 -5.14 -17.38 -31.79
C LYS A 176 -5.55 -18.72 -32.38
N LYS A 177 -4.61 -19.47 -32.97
CA LYS A 177 -4.86 -20.81 -33.51
C LYS A 177 -5.21 -21.80 -32.41
N GLU A 178 -4.55 -21.73 -31.25
CA GLU A 178 -4.72 -22.68 -30.15
C GLU A 178 -6.00 -22.40 -29.34
N PHE A 179 -6.25 -21.12 -29.00
CA PHE A 179 -7.32 -20.74 -28.07
C PHE A 179 -8.48 -20.00 -28.72
N ASN A 180 -8.42 -19.68 -30.01
CA ASN A 180 -9.39 -18.80 -30.70
C ASN A 180 -9.54 -17.43 -30.03
N GLN A 181 -8.50 -16.95 -29.36
CA GLN A 181 -8.43 -15.68 -28.62
C GLN A 181 -7.30 -14.82 -29.16
N THR A 182 -7.34 -13.51 -28.92
CA THR A 182 -6.25 -12.60 -29.22
C THR A 182 -5.25 -12.57 -28.06
N LEU A 183 -3.96 -12.83 -28.32
CA LEU A 183 -2.89 -12.56 -27.36
C LEU A 183 -2.75 -11.05 -27.21
N PRO A 184 -2.97 -10.45 -26.01
CA PRO A 184 -3.00 -9.01 -25.87
C PRO A 184 -1.60 -8.40 -26.04
N CYS A 185 -1.47 -7.41 -26.92
CA CYS A 185 -0.23 -6.68 -27.16
C CYS A 185 -0.31 -5.24 -26.64
N TYR A 186 -1.47 -4.62 -26.78
CA TYR A 186 -1.70 -3.23 -26.45
C TYR A 186 -2.58 -3.12 -25.20
N TYR A 187 -2.47 -2.02 -24.50
CA TYR A 187 -3.23 -1.76 -23.25
C TYR A 187 -4.73 -2.01 -23.43
N GLU A 188 -5.32 -1.55 -24.54
CA GLU A 188 -6.74 -1.70 -24.81
C GLU A 188 -7.18 -3.17 -25.01
N GLU A 189 -6.27 -4.02 -25.49
CA GLU A 189 -6.55 -5.46 -25.62
C GLU A 189 -6.54 -6.15 -24.24
N TRP A 190 -5.75 -5.64 -23.27
CA TRP A 190 -5.71 -6.13 -21.91
C TRP A 190 -7.01 -5.86 -21.12
N GLN A 191 -7.76 -4.84 -21.47
CA GLN A 191 -9.05 -4.56 -20.85
C GLN A 191 -10.07 -5.71 -21.04
N ALA A 192 -9.90 -6.54 -22.05
CA ALA A 192 -10.73 -7.71 -22.30
C ALA A 192 -10.20 -9.00 -21.65
N VAL A 193 -9.04 -8.95 -20.96
CA VAL A 193 -8.42 -10.13 -20.34
C VAL A 193 -9.12 -10.47 -19.04
N ASP A 194 -9.67 -11.67 -19.00
CA ASP A 194 -10.22 -12.32 -17.80
C ASP A 194 -9.26 -13.41 -17.30
N TRP A 195 -9.53 -13.99 -16.12
CA TRP A 195 -8.70 -15.05 -15.56
C TRP A 195 -8.63 -16.29 -16.46
N GLN A 196 -9.68 -16.58 -17.24
CA GLN A 196 -9.63 -17.68 -18.22
C GLN A 196 -8.65 -17.39 -19.37
N THR A 197 -8.64 -16.16 -19.86
CA THR A 197 -7.66 -15.73 -20.88
C THR A 197 -6.25 -15.72 -20.30
N TYR A 198 -6.09 -15.31 -19.04
CA TYR A 198 -4.80 -15.31 -18.35
C TYR A 198 -4.29 -16.74 -18.10
N GLU A 199 -5.17 -17.67 -17.75
CA GLU A 199 -4.85 -19.10 -17.69
C GLU A 199 -4.36 -19.63 -19.04
N ASN A 200 -5.02 -19.26 -20.14
CA ASN A 200 -4.60 -19.64 -21.48
C ASN A 200 -3.21 -19.04 -21.85
N ILE A 201 -2.94 -17.81 -21.43
CA ILE A 201 -1.60 -17.21 -21.52
C ILE A 201 -0.58 -18.03 -20.73
N GLY A 202 -0.94 -18.39 -19.50
CA GLY A 202 -0.14 -19.24 -18.62
C GLY A 202 0.22 -20.57 -19.27
N LYS A 203 -0.77 -21.25 -19.86
CA LYS A 203 -0.59 -22.50 -20.57
C LYS A 203 0.26 -22.33 -21.84
N PHE A 204 -0.01 -21.30 -22.64
CA PHE A 204 0.64 -21.06 -23.92
C PHE A 204 2.14 -20.82 -23.80
N PHE A 205 2.59 -20.03 -22.82
CA PHE A 205 3.99 -19.69 -22.67
C PHE A 205 4.82 -20.68 -21.85
N GLN A 206 4.36 -21.92 -21.65
CA GLN A 206 5.21 -22.97 -21.10
C GLN A 206 6.27 -23.37 -22.11
N ARG A 207 7.54 -23.15 -21.83
CA ARG A 207 8.67 -23.55 -22.70
C ARG A 207 9.75 -24.24 -21.88
N LYS A 208 10.37 -25.23 -22.49
CA LYS A 208 11.60 -25.82 -21.99
C LYS A 208 12.79 -25.08 -22.56
N LYS A 209 13.92 -25.17 -21.86
CA LYS A 209 15.19 -24.65 -22.37
C LYS A 209 15.43 -25.12 -23.82
N GLY A 210 15.70 -24.17 -24.72
CA GLY A 210 15.90 -24.40 -26.13
C GLY A 210 14.65 -24.38 -27.00
N ASP A 211 13.44 -24.34 -26.42
CA ASP A 211 12.21 -24.18 -27.20
C ASP A 211 12.12 -22.78 -27.82
N LYS A 212 11.41 -22.68 -28.94
CA LYS A 212 11.10 -21.38 -29.57
C LYS A 212 10.34 -20.48 -28.61
N LEU A 213 10.81 -19.22 -28.51
CA LEU A 213 10.19 -18.19 -27.69
C LEU A 213 10.38 -16.83 -28.37
N GLY A 214 9.30 -16.27 -28.89
CA GLY A 214 9.36 -15.06 -29.74
C GLY A 214 10.28 -15.24 -30.96
N ASP A 215 11.21 -14.31 -31.16
CA ASP A 215 12.19 -14.37 -32.22
C ASP A 215 13.45 -15.21 -31.90
N GLY A 216 13.51 -15.72 -30.67
CA GLY A 216 14.64 -16.49 -30.12
C GLY A 216 14.26 -17.87 -29.62
N VAL A 217 14.98 -18.30 -28.60
CA VAL A 217 14.74 -19.54 -27.85
C VAL A 217 14.80 -19.25 -26.35
N ALA A 218 14.16 -20.09 -25.56
CA ALA A 218 14.23 -20.02 -24.10
C ALA A 218 15.62 -20.46 -23.60
N ASP A 219 16.29 -19.59 -22.86
CA ASP A 219 17.63 -19.86 -22.29
C ASP A 219 17.57 -20.83 -21.11
N ASP A 220 16.41 -20.94 -20.47
CA ASP A 220 16.09 -21.81 -19.35
C ASP A 220 14.61 -22.23 -19.43
N ASP A 221 14.12 -23.05 -18.50
CA ASP A 221 12.69 -23.31 -18.38
C ASP A 221 11.95 -21.98 -18.17
N PHE A 222 10.92 -21.74 -18.98
CA PHE A 222 10.17 -20.50 -19.05
C PHE A 222 8.70 -20.76 -18.78
N TYR A 223 8.08 -19.90 -17.97
CA TYR A 223 6.71 -20.08 -17.48
C TYR A 223 5.81 -18.95 -17.98
N GLY A 224 4.51 -19.25 -18.10
CA GLY A 224 3.60 -18.28 -18.68
C GLY A 224 3.23 -17.15 -17.74
N ILE A 225 3.03 -17.45 -16.46
CA ILE A 225 2.52 -16.50 -15.48
C ILE A 225 3.19 -16.67 -14.12
N ALA A 226 3.10 -15.63 -13.28
CA ALA A 226 3.32 -15.74 -11.85
C ALA A 226 2.49 -14.69 -11.10
N TYR A 227 2.10 -14.99 -9.88
CA TYR A 227 1.53 -14.10 -8.87
C TYR A 227 1.78 -14.67 -7.48
N GLN A 228 1.44 -13.92 -6.43
CA GLN A 228 1.78 -14.28 -5.07
C GLN A 228 1.08 -15.57 -4.61
N MET A 229 1.87 -16.51 -4.08
CA MET A 229 1.46 -17.77 -3.44
C MET A 229 2.32 -18.02 -2.20
N GLY A 230 2.78 -16.95 -1.53
CA GLY A 230 3.66 -17.02 -0.38
C GLY A 230 2.91 -17.02 0.94
N LYS A 231 3.39 -17.83 1.91
CA LYS A 231 2.82 -17.89 3.25
C LYS A 231 3.11 -16.65 4.10
N PRO A 232 4.34 -16.03 4.06
CA PRO A 232 4.67 -14.96 4.99
C PRO A 232 3.68 -13.80 4.95
N TYR A 233 3.32 -13.30 6.14
CA TYR A 233 2.41 -12.21 6.41
C TYR A 233 1.07 -12.36 5.68
N ASP A 234 0.83 -11.63 4.57
CA ASP A 234 -0.45 -11.54 3.87
C ASP A 234 -0.40 -11.92 2.38
N PHE A 235 0.76 -12.35 1.87
CA PHE A 235 1.00 -12.45 0.43
C PHE A 235 -0.01 -13.32 -0.34
N SER A 236 -0.29 -14.55 0.12
CA SER A 236 -1.27 -15.39 -0.57
C SER A 236 -2.71 -14.91 -0.37
N SER A 237 -3.04 -14.40 0.83
CA SER A 237 -4.37 -13.87 1.13
C SER A 237 -4.70 -12.67 0.25
N MET A 238 -3.78 -11.71 0.10
CA MET A 238 -4.02 -10.52 -0.70
C MET A 238 -4.35 -10.85 -2.16
N GLN A 239 -3.71 -11.86 -2.73
CA GLN A 239 -4.03 -12.29 -4.09
C GLN A 239 -5.32 -13.10 -4.15
N ALA A 240 -5.49 -14.09 -3.26
CA ALA A 240 -6.63 -15.00 -3.26
C ALA A 240 -7.96 -14.30 -2.94
N ASN A 241 -7.95 -13.32 -2.03
CA ASN A 241 -9.14 -12.55 -1.68
C ASN A 241 -9.72 -11.82 -2.90
N GLY A 242 -8.87 -11.32 -3.81
CA GLY A 242 -9.31 -10.74 -5.07
C GLY A 242 -10.16 -11.72 -5.89
N PHE A 243 -9.69 -12.96 -6.08
CA PHE A 243 -10.46 -14.00 -6.78
C PHE A 243 -11.82 -14.28 -6.13
N ILE A 244 -11.86 -14.30 -4.79
CA ILE A 244 -13.09 -14.55 -4.04
C ILE A 244 -14.09 -13.40 -4.26
N TRP A 245 -13.65 -12.14 -4.11
CA TRP A 245 -14.51 -10.96 -4.29
C TRP A 245 -15.02 -10.80 -5.71
N GLU A 246 -14.15 -11.00 -6.71
CA GLU A 246 -14.52 -10.92 -8.12
C GLU A 246 -15.60 -11.93 -8.52
N ALA A 247 -15.56 -13.13 -7.94
CA ALA A 247 -16.55 -14.16 -8.16
C ALA A 247 -17.89 -13.88 -7.43
N GLY A 248 -17.95 -12.83 -6.59
CA GLY A 248 -19.12 -12.51 -5.77
C GLY A 248 -19.16 -13.22 -4.42
N GLY A 249 -18.05 -13.85 -4.01
CA GLY A 249 -17.84 -14.34 -2.65
C GLY A 249 -17.36 -13.24 -1.71
N ASP A 250 -17.12 -13.59 -0.44
CA ASP A 250 -16.59 -12.66 0.56
C ASP A 250 -15.73 -13.39 1.60
N ILE A 251 -14.87 -12.62 2.27
CA ILE A 251 -14.03 -13.05 3.39
C ILE A 251 -14.64 -12.71 4.76
N TRP A 252 -15.88 -12.32 4.80
CA TRP A 252 -16.65 -11.67 5.85
C TRP A 252 -16.34 -10.16 5.97
N ASP A 253 -17.36 -9.34 5.86
CA ASP A 253 -17.28 -7.88 5.97
C ASP A 253 -17.36 -7.45 7.45
N GLU A 254 -16.42 -6.67 7.92
CA GLU A 254 -16.33 -6.19 9.32
C GLU A 254 -17.52 -5.32 9.77
N THR A 255 -18.31 -4.80 8.84
CA THR A 255 -19.56 -4.09 9.14
C THR A 255 -20.75 -5.06 9.29
N SER A 256 -20.55 -6.35 9.04
CA SER A 256 -21.58 -7.39 9.11
C SER A 256 -21.77 -7.89 10.54
N THR A 257 -23.02 -8.18 10.90
CA THR A 257 -23.37 -8.93 12.13
C THR A 257 -23.72 -10.39 11.85
N LYS A 258 -23.54 -10.83 10.58
CA LYS A 258 -23.83 -12.22 10.17
C LYS A 258 -22.66 -13.14 10.51
N PRO A 259 -22.92 -14.45 10.72
CA PRO A 259 -21.85 -15.44 10.87
C PRO A 259 -20.84 -15.42 9.71
N ALA A 260 -19.58 -15.71 9.99
CA ALA A 260 -18.56 -15.94 8.96
C ALA A 260 -18.79 -17.28 8.24
N LEU A 261 -19.32 -18.27 8.97
CA LEU A 261 -19.76 -19.54 8.40
C LEU A 261 -20.85 -19.35 7.33
N GLY A 262 -20.66 -19.96 6.16
CA GLY A 262 -21.54 -19.85 4.99
C GLY A 262 -21.25 -18.61 4.12
N VAL A 263 -20.43 -17.66 4.59
CA VAL A 263 -19.91 -16.54 3.80
C VAL A 263 -18.53 -16.89 3.28
N VAL A 264 -17.55 -17.05 4.18
CA VAL A 264 -16.15 -17.32 3.85
C VAL A 264 -15.98 -18.66 3.12
N ASN A 265 -16.75 -19.67 3.49
CA ASN A 265 -16.74 -21.00 2.88
C ASN A 265 -17.93 -21.26 1.95
N SER A 266 -18.53 -20.22 1.38
CA SER A 266 -19.59 -20.35 0.38
C SER A 266 -19.08 -21.12 -0.86
N ASP A 267 -19.97 -21.80 -1.57
CA ASP A 267 -19.61 -22.50 -2.82
C ASP A 267 -18.93 -21.59 -3.83
N THR A 268 -19.30 -20.31 -3.86
CA THR A 268 -18.69 -19.29 -4.71
C THR A 268 -17.25 -19.02 -4.29
N ALA A 269 -17.00 -18.80 -2.99
CA ALA A 269 -15.66 -18.57 -2.47
C ALA A 269 -14.76 -19.79 -2.67
N VAL A 270 -15.27 -21.00 -2.42
CA VAL A 270 -14.53 -22.25 -2.63
C VAL A 270 -14.11 -22.42 -4.09
N LYS A 271 -15.02 -22.20 -5.05
CA LYS A 271 -14.70 -22.29 -6.50
C LYS A 271 -13.67 -21.23 -6.93
N ALA A 272 -13.78 -20.01 -6.40
CA ALA A 272 -12.85 -18.94 -6.71
C ALA A 272 -11.45 -19.24 -6.16
N PHE A 273 -11.36 -19.74 -4.93
CA PHE A 273 -10.09 -20.13 -4.33
C PHE A 273 -9.47 -21.35 -5.03
N ASP A 274 -10.30 -22.35 -5.43
CA ASP A 274 -9.84 -23.48 -6.23
C ASP A 274 -9.27 -23.03 -7.58
N HIS A 275 -9.90 -22.04 -8.22
CA HIS A 275 -9.38 -21.43 -9.46
C HIS A 275 -8.03 -20.76 -9.25
N TYR A 276 -7.87 -19.94 -8.18
CA TYR A 276 -6.59 -19.36 -7.79
C TYR A 276 -5.51 -20.45 -7.65
N LEU A 277 -5.78 -21.51 -6.91
CA LEU A 277 -4.85 -22.63 -6.71
C LEU A 277 -4.52 -23.34 -8.03
N SER A 278 -5.50 -23.53 -8.90
CA SER A 278 -5.37 -24.33 -10.13
C SER A 278 -4.37 -23.77 -11.15
N MET A 279 -4.12 -22.46 -11.13
CA MET A 279 -3.21 -21.80 -12.08
C MET A 279 -1.74 -21.99 -11.73
N GLU A 280 -1.43 -22.46 -10.52
CA GLU A 280 -0.09 -22.79 -10.06
C GLU A 280 0.70 -23.66 -11.06
N LYS A 281 0.02 -24.58 -11.75
CA LYS A 281 0.60 -25.48 -12.77
C LYS A 281 1.28 -24.77 -13.94
N TYR A 282 1.02 -23.50 -14.13
CA TYR A 282 1.63 -22.65 -15.18
C TYR A 282 2.67 -21.67 -14.65
N MET A 283 2.98 -21.76 -13.36
CA MET A 283 3.96 -20.94 -12.66
C MET A 283 5.27 -21.70 -12.42
N PRO A 284 6.35 -21.00 -12.07
CA PRO A 284 7.58 -21.63 -11.61
C PRO A 284 7.33 -22.56 -10.40
N PRO A 285 8.13 -23.67 -10.25
CA PRO A 285 7.92 -24.65 -9.17
C PRO A 285 7.89 -24.09 -7.74
N VAL A 286 8.47 -22.92 -7.52
CA VAL A 286 8.43 -22.22 -6.21
C VAL A 286 7.01 -21.87 -5.79
N ALA A 287 6.05 -21.78 -6.71
CA ALA A 287 4.64 -21.54 -6.40
C ALA A 287 4.03 -22.58 -5.44
N LYS A 288 4.54 -23.82 -5.46
CA LYS A 288 4.06 -24.93 -4.59
C LYS A 288 4.72 -24.98 -3.21
N THR A 289 5.59 -24.04 -2.90
CA THR A 289 6.43 -24.14 -1.70
C THR A 289 6.00 -23.20 -0.57
N GLY A 290 4.98 -22.34 -0.79
CA GLY A 290 4.63 -21.28 0.13
C GLY A 290 5.68 -20.16 0.24
N GLN A 291 6.63 -20.09 -0.69
CA GLN A 291 7.75 -19.13 -0.68
C GLN A 291 7.63 -18.05 -1.76
N MET A 292 6.60 -18.09 -2.60
CA MET A 292 6.44 -17.16 -3.72
C MET A 292 5.74 -15.87 -3.27
N ASP A 293 6.50 -15.01 -2.63
CA ASP A 293 6.10 -13.66 -2.20
C ASP A 293 6.26 -12.62 -3.32
N ILE A 294 5.95 -11.35 -3.02
CA ILE A 294 6.05 -10.22 -3.95
C ILE A 294 7.45 -10.08 -4.58
N PHE A 295 8.51 -10.28 -3.79
CA PHE A 295 9.88 -10.10 -4.27
C PHE A 295 10.34 -11.27 -5.13
N VAL A 296 9.89 -12.48 -4.83
CA VAL A 296 10.14 -13.67 -5.68
C VAL A 296 9.42 -13.53 -7.02
N VAL A 297 8.16 -13.09 -7.04
CA VAL A 297 7.40 -12.82 -8.28
C VAL A 297 8.11 -11.77 -9.13
N GLN A 298 8.47 -10.64 -8.53
CA GLN A 298 9.21 -9.57 -9.19
C GLN A 298 10.55 -10.07 -9.78
N ASP A 299 11.34 -10.81 -8.98
CA ASP A 299 12.67 -11.31 -9.40
C ASP A 299 12.57 -12.28 -10.56
N LEU A 300 11.61 -13.22 -10.53
CA LEU A 300 11.34 -14.15 -11.64
C LEU A 300 11.08 -13.40 -12.96
N TYR A 301 10.31 -12.32 -12.89
CA TYR A 301 10.02 -11.50 -14.06
C TYR A 301 11.25 -10.72 -14.52
N MET A 302 11.95 -10.04 -13.62
CA MET A 302 13.17 -9.28 -13.93
C MET A 302 14.29 -10.15 -14.52
N GLN A 303 14.36 -11.42 -14.12
CA GLN A 303 15.27 -12.40 -14.69
C GLN A 303 14.83 -12.90 -16.07
N GLY A 304 13.62 -12.57 -16.54
CA GLY A 304 13.05 -13.00 -17.81
C GLY A 304 12.60 -14.46 -17.80
N LYS A 305 12.19 -15.02 -16.65
CA LYS A 305 11.75 -16.41 -16.51
C LYS A 305 10.25 -16.62 -16.69
N VAL A 306 9.46 -15.55 -16.70
CA VAL A 306 8.01 -15.59 -16.86
C VAL A 306 7.54 -14.58 -17.89
N ALA A 307 6.41 -14.88 -18.57
CA ALA A 307 5.87 -14.02 -19.62
C ALA A 307 5.03 -12.85 -19.05
N ALA A 308 4.31 -13.06 -17.97
CA ALA A 308 3.52 -12.03 -17.29
C ALA A 308 3.44 -12.31 -15.79
N ILE A 309 3.30 -11.23 -15.01
CA ILE A 309 3.07 -11.28 -13.57
C ILE A 309 1.90 -10.37 -13.18
N VAL A 310 1.22 -10.71 -12.09
CA VAL A 310 0.33 -9.79 -11.36
C VAL A 310 0.98 -9.52 -10.01
N ASP A 311 1.30 -8.25 -9.76
CA ASP A 311 1.99 -7.86 -8.53
C ASP A 311 1.72 -6.39 -8.19
N TRP A 312 2.15 -5.94 -7.02
CA TRP A 312 1.95 -4.59 -6.53
C TRP A 312 2.70 -3.55 -7.36
N VAL A 313 2.03 -2.43 -7.63
CA VAL A 313 2.65 -1.34 -8.40
C VAL A 313 3.87 -0.77 -7.67
N GLY A 314 3.87 -0.77 -6.35
CA GLY A 314 4.97 -0.28 -5.51
C GLY A 314 6.29 -1.03 -5.70
N VAL A 315 6.26 -2.25 -6.25
CA VAL A 315 7.48 -3.01 -6.56
C VAL A 315 7.84 -2.98 -8.05
N MET A 316 7.16 -2.18 -8.90
CA MET A 316 7.44 -2.14 -10.34
C MET A 316 8.62 -1.25 -10.74
N GLY A 317 9.09 -0.37 -9.86
CA GLY A 317 10.25 0.47 -10.13
C GLY A 317 11.50 -0.31 -10.58
N PRO A 318 11.96 -1.36 -9.88
CA PRO A 318 13.04 -2.22 -10.32
C PRO A 318 12.82 -2.93 -11.66
N VAL A 319 11.57 -3.29 -11.98
CA VAL A 319 11.21 -3.98 -13.25
C VAL A 319 11.60 -3.17 -14.47
N ILE A 320 11.42 -1.85 -14.43
CA ILE A 320 11.74 -0.92 -15.52
C ILE A 320 13.16 -0.37 -15.45
N ASN A 321 13.95 -0.76 -14.46
CA ASN A 321 15.32 -0.30 -14.31
C ASN A 321 16.30 -1.22 -15.08
N PRO A 322 16.98 -0.73 -16.14
CA PRO A 322 17.87 -1.56 -16.96
C PRO A 322 19.14 -2.04 -16.23
N LYS A 323 19.44 -1.49 -15.05
CA LYS A 323 20.54 -1.98 -14.19
C LYS A 323 20.15 -3.19 -13.36
N LEU A 324 18.85 -3.42 -13.15
CA LEU A 324 18.31 -4.45 -12.25
C LEU A 324 17.57 -5.55 -13.05
N SER A 325 16.88 -5.17 -14.13
CA SER A 325 16.01 -6.06 -14.90
C SER A 325 16.57 -6.35 -16.28
N LYS A 326 16.61 -7.62 -16.64
CA LYS A 326 16.98 -8.09 -18.00
C LYS A 326 15.91 -7.81 -19.05
N VAL A 327 14.72 -7.42 -18.57
CA VAL A 327 13.52 -7.21 -19.40
C VAL A 327 12.96 -5.80 -19.29
N ALA A 328 13.73 -4.86 -18.75
CA ALA A 328 13.31 -3.49 -18.53
C ALA A 328 12.77 -2.80 -19.79
N ASP A 329 13.47 -2.96 -20.92
CA ASP A 329 13.11 -2.41 -22.24
C ASP A 329 12.05 -3.23 -22.99
N LYS A 330 11.64 -4.37 -22.42
CA LYS A 330 10.67 -5.33 -23.00
C LYS A 330 9.38 -5.41 -22.19
N SER A 331 9.26 -4.61 -21.14
CA SER A 331 8.13 -4.64 -20.22
C SER A 331 7.09 -3.59 -20.58
N GLU A 332 5.83 -3.98 -20.50
CA GLU A 332 4.66 -3.10 -20.51
C GLU A 332 3.72 -3.49 -19.38
N PHE A 333 2.74 -2.62 -19.12
CA PHE A 333 1.86 -2.77 -17.96
C PHE A 333 0.40 -2.64 -18.37
N ALA A 334 -0.47 -3.32 -17.61
CA ALA A 334 -1.91 -3.29 -17.80
C ALA A 334 -2.63 -3.50 -16.46
N GLU A 335 -3.95 -3.33 -16.47
CA GLU A 335 -4.80 -3.76 -15.35
C GLU A 335 -4.63 -5.27 -15.11
N PRO A 336 -4.86 -5.75 -13.86
CA PRO A 336 -4.91 -7.19 -13.58
C PRO A 336 -6.00 -7.87 -14.43
N PRO A 337 -5.90 -9.17 -14.68
CA PRO A 337 -7.04 -9.94 -15.14
C PRO A 337 -8.22 -9.82 -14.16
N GLY A 338 -9.41 -10.17 -14.59
CA GLY A 338 -10.59 -10.15 -13.73
C GLY A 338 -11.57 -11.28 -14.00
N THR A 339 -12.62 -11.35 -13.22
CA THR A 339 -13.70 -12.32 -13.43
C THR A 339 -14.73 -11.78 -14.41
N ARG A 340 -14.97 -12.51 -15.49
CA ARG A 340 -16.01 -12.19 -16.47
C ARG A 340 -17.38 -12.66 -16.00
N HIS A 341 -18.34 -11.74 -16.02
CA HIS A 341 -19.73 -11.98 -15.66
C HIS A 341 -20.59 -12.38 -16.86
N PRO A 342 -21.79 -12.95 -16.63
CA PRO A 342 -22.71 -13.36 -17.72
C PRO A 342 -23.13 -12.21 -18.65
N ASP A 343 -23.15 -10.97 -18.18
CA ASP A 343 -23.46 -9.78 -18.98
C ASP A 343 -22.29 -9.28 -19.84
N GLY A 344 -21.13 -9.96 -19.76
CA GLY A 344 -19.90 -9.64 -20.47
C GLY A 344 -18.98 -8.63 -19.76
N SER A 345 -19.42 -8.05 -18.65
CA SER A 345 -18.56 -7.16 -17.82
C SER A 345 -17.44 -7.96 -17.13
N ILE A 346 -16.36 -7.26 -16.75
CA ILE A 346 -15.24 -7.84 -16.02
C ILE A 346 -15.04 -7.03 -14.74
N SER A 347 -15.09 -7.68 -13.60
CA SER A 347 -14.67 -7.11 -12.31
C SER A 347 -13.24 -7.49 -11.97
N ARG A 348 -12.50 -6.54 -11.36
CA ARG A 348 -11.06 -6.68 -11.04
C ARG A 348 -10.79 -6.36 -9.57
N TRP A 349 -11.69 -6.80 -8.69
CA TRP A 349 -11.52 -6.54 -7.26
C TRP A 349 -10.21 -7.10 -6.74
N SER A 350 -9.42 -6.24 -6.11
CA SER A 350 -8.17 -6.59 -5.47
C SER A 350 -8.03 -5.89 -4.13
N ASN A 351 -7.13 -6.36 -3.30
CA ASN A 351 -6.77 -5.63 -2.10
C ASN A 351 -6.14 -4.28 -2.48
N ILE A 352 -6.52 -3.24 -1.74
CA ILE A 352 -5.78 -2.00 -1.73
C ILE A 352 -4.56 -2.17 -0.82
N GLY A 353 -3.40 -1.70 -1.26
CA GLY A 353 -2.29 -1.41 -0.39
C GLY A 353 -2.40 0.03 0.09
N GLY A 354 -2.15 0.25 1.34
CA GLY A 354 -2.28 1.60 1.88
C GLY A 354 -1.54 1.75 3.20
N GLN A 355 -0.43 2.49 3.14
CA GLN A 355 0.37 2.76 4.31
C GLN A 355 0.14 4.20 4.77
N PRO A 356 -0.63 4.41 5.86
CA PRO A 356 -0.80 5.75 6.42
C PRO A 356 0.34 6.14 7.35
N PHE A 357 0.61 7.45 7.41
CA PHE A 357 1.28 8.04 8.56
C PHE A 357 0.34 8.06 9.75
N VAL A 358 0.82 7.63 10.89
CA VAL A 358 0.17 7.85 12.18
C VAL A 358 1.14 8.53 13.13
N LEU A 359 0.58 9.30 14.08
CA LEU A 359 1.33 9.83 15.22
C LEU A 359 0.95 9.04 16.47
N THR A 360 1.90 8.85 17.36
CA THR A 360 1.69 8.12 18.60
C THR A 360 1.14 9.03 19.70
N THR A 361 0.34 8.45 20.60
CA THR A 361 -0.38 9.22 21.66
C THR A 361 0.54 9.85 22.72
N TRP A 362 1.78 9.37 22.86
CA TRP A 362 2.73 9.89 23.86
C TRP A 362 3.54 11.12 23.42
N ASN A 363 3.31 11.61 22.21
CA ASN A 363 4.00 12.78 21.71
C ASN A 363 3.60 14.04 22.47
N SER A 364 4.55 14.96 22.67
CA SER A 364 4.25 16.32 23.11
C SER A 364 3.54 17.12 21.99
N ASP A 365 2.84 18.19 22.36
CA ASP A 365 2.16 19.07 21.38
C ASP A 365 3.13 19.63 20.34
N GLU A 366 4.37 19.94 20.72
CA GLU A 366 5.42 20.41 19.80
C GLU A 366 5.80 19.33 18.77
N VAL A 367 5.99 18.09 19.21
CA VAL A 367 6.31 16.96 18.32
C VAL A 367 5.12 16.63 17.41
N ILE A 368 3.88 16.69 17.93
CA ILE A 368 2.68 16.49 17.11
C ILE A 368 2.61 17.53 15.99
N LYS A 369 2.86 18.81 16.32
CA LYS A 369 2.88 19.89 15.33
C LYS A 369 3.91 19.65 14.24
N GLU A 370 5.16 19.33 14.60
CA GLU A 370 6.21 19.06 13.62
C GLU A 370 5.92 17.81 12.77
N GLY A 371 5.36 16.75 13.38
CA GLY A 371 4.92 15.56 12.66
C GLY A 371 3.83 15.87 11.64
N LEU A 372 2.85 16.70 11.98
CA LEU A 372 1.81 17.15 11.04
C LEU A 372 2.38 18.07 9.95
N ASP A 373 3.38 18.88 10.24
CA ASP A 373 4.08 19.71 9.24
C ASP A 373 4.88 18.82 8.25
N ILE A 374 5.46 17.70 8.71
CA ILE A 374 6.05 16.68 7.83
C ILE A 374 5.00 16.03 6.93
N VAL A 375 3.83 15.69 7.46
CA VAL A 375 2.69 15.16 6.67
C VAL A 375 2.26 16.15 5.60
N LYS A 376 2.08 17.43 5.95
CA LYS A 376 1.72 18.50 4.99
C LYS A 376 2.79 18.69 3.92
N TRP A 377 4.06 18.63 4.28
CA TRP A 377 5.17 18.67 3.31
C TRP A 377 5.11 17.48 2.36
N TRP A 378 5.01 16.26 2.88
CA TRP A 378 4.98 15.05 2.07
C TRP A 378 3.80 15.05 1.08
N LEU A 379 2.61 15.40 1.56
CA LEU A 379 1.37 15.43 0.76
C LEU A 379 1.22 16.70 -0.09
N SER A 380 2.22 17.59 -0.08
CA SER A 380 2.21 18.76 -0.97
C SER A 380 2.36 18.33 -2.44
N THR A 381 1.65 19.01 -3.34
CA THR A 381 1.64 18.70 -4.77
C THR A 381 3.06 18.60 -5.39
N PRO A 382 4.03 19.50 -5.10
CA PRO A 382 5.37 19.37 -5.66
C PRO A 382 6.10 18.09 -5.23
N VAL A 383 6.01 17.71 -3.95
CA VAL A 383 6.66 16.51 -3.41
C VAL A 383 6.00 15.26 -3.99
N GLN A 384 4.66 15.22 -4.05
CA GLN A 384 3.92 14.10 -4.62
C GLN A 384 4.21 13.91 -6.12
N ILE A 385 4.32 15.00 -6.90
CA ILE A 385 4.72 14.91 -8.32
C ILE A 385 6.14 14.34 -8.45
N ASN A 386 7.09 14.79 -7.63
CA ASN A 386 8.46 14.26 -7.65
C ASN A 386 8.47 12.77 -7.26
N PHE A 387 7.68 12.39 -6.28
CA PHE A 387 7.54 11.01 -5.84
C PHE A 387 7.00 10.10 -6.96
N VAL A 388 5.91 10.51 -7.64
CA VAL A 388 5.35 9.74 -8.76
C VAL A 388 6.35 9.62 -9.93
N LYS A 389 7.07 10.68 -10.24
CA LYS A 389 8.14 10.65 -11.28
C LYS A 389 9.32 9.76 -10.89
N ALA A 390 9.55 9.54 -9.59
CA ALA A 390 10.55 8.61 -9.09
C ALA A 390 10.05 7.15 -9.04
N GLY A 391 8.79 6.91 -9.42
CA GLY A 391 8.21 5.57 -9.49
C GLY A 391 7.22 5.24 -8.36
N GLY A 392 6.90 6.21 -7.50
CA GLY A 392 5.85 6.08 -6.49
C GLY A 392 4.45 6.34 -7.03
N GLN A 393 3.45 6.27 -6.16
CA GLN A 393 2.05 6.57 -6.47
C GLN A 393 1.49 7.60 -5.49
N SER A 394 0.58 8.43 -5.96
CA SER A 394 -0.10 9.43 -5.14
C SER A 394 -1.55 9.06 -4.90
N GLY A 395 -2.04 9.36 -3.70
CA GLY A 395 -3.46 9.28 -3.36
C GLY A 395 -4.16 10.65 -3.40
N MET A 396 -3.43 11.73 -3.74
CA MET A 396 -3.98 13.08 -3.87
C MET A 396 -4.68 13.20 -5.24
N MET A 397 -5.97 13.51 -5.24
CA MET A 397 -6.76 13.61 -6.49
C MET A 397 -6.22 14.70 -7.41
N SER A 398 -5.78 15.84 -6.87
CA SER A 398 -5.15 16.92 -7.66
C SER A 398 -3.87 16.48 -8.40
N VAL A 399 -3.18 15.46 -7.91
CA VAL A 399 -2.00 14.86 -8.55
C VAL A 399 -2.42 13.76 -9.53
N MET A 400 -3.36 12.89 -9.13
CA MET A 400 -3.88 11.79 -9.96
C MET A 400 -4.60 12.30 -11.21
N ASP A 401 -5.34 13.39 -11.11
CA ASP A 401 -6.06 14.03 -12.21
C ASP A 401 -5.16 14.84 -13.16
N ASN A 402 -3.85 14.89 -12.88
CA ASN A 402 -2.92 15.57 -13.78
C ASN A 402 -2.85 14.82 -15.12
N PRO A 403 -3.11 15.48 -16.26
CA PRO A 403 -3.10 14.80 -17.58
C PRO A 403 -1.79 14.10 -17.93
N ALA A 404 -0.67 14.51 -17.31
CA ALA A 404 0.62 13.90 -17.52
C ALA A 404 0.88 12.69 -16.59
N TYR A 405 0.04 12.41 -15.59
CA TYR A 405 0.27 11.39 -14.58
C TYR A 405 0.60 10.02 -15.21
N ALA A 406 -0.22 9.58 -16.16
CA ALA A 406 -0.04 8.30 -16.84
C ALA A 406 1.31 8.19 -17.60
N SER A 407 1.94 9.31 -17.94
CA SER A 407 3.23 9.34 -18.66
C SER A 407 4.46 9.36 -17.76
N TRP A 408 4.30 9.58 -16.45
CA TRP A 408 5.45 9.69 -15.53
C TRP A 408 6.08 8.34 -15.19
N ALA A 409 5.30 7.25 -15.23
CA ALA A 409 5.82 5.89 -15.19
C ALA A 409 4.92 4.97 -16.04
N PRO A 410 5.45 3.91 -16.68
CA PRO A 410 4.69 3.10 -17.64
C PRO A 410 3.51 2.34 -17.00
N TYR A 411 3.52 2.07 -15.71
CA TYR A 411 2.45 1.41 -14.97
C TYR A 411 1.37 2.37 -14.42
N ASN A 412 1.57 3.69 -14.51
CA ASN A 412 0.66 4.66 -13.88
C ASN A 412 -0.75 4.65 -14.49
N ARG A 413 -0.89 4.36 -15.79
CA ARG A 413 -2.20 4.22 -16.41
C ARG A 413 -2.96 3.04 -15.81
N ALA A 414 -2.30 1.89 -15.70
CA ALA A 414 -2.90 0.69 -15.09
C ALA A 414 -3.28 0.92 -13.63
N TYR A 415 -2.43 1.62 -12.88
CA TYR A 415 -2.70 2.03 -11.51
C TYR A 415 -4.00 2.85 -11.41
N LEU A 416 -4.16 3.90 -12.23
CA LEU A 416 -5.35 4.76 -12.23
C LEU A 416 -6.62 4.00 -12.60
N ASP A 417 -6.57 3.22 -13.70
CA ASP A 417 -7.74 2.51 -14.22
C ASP A 417 -8.20 1.41 -13.25
N ASN A 418 -7.27 0.77 -12.51
CA ASN A 418 -7.59 -0.25 -11.51
C ASN A 418 -8.06 0.33 -10.16
N TYR A 419 -7.91 1.63 -9.92
CA TYR A 419 -8.19 2.22 -8.61
C TYR A 419 -9.66 2.11 -8.18
N GLN A 420 -10.59 2.01 -9.12
CA GLN A 420 -12.02 1.80 -8.87
C GLN A 420 -12.36 0.41 -8.29
N TRP A 421 -11.46 -0.56 -8.39
CA TRP A 421 -11.67 -1.97 -8.02
C TRP A 421 -11.02 -2.34 -6.69
N GLN A 422 -10.88 -1.40 -5.77
CA GLN A 422 -10.16 -1.64 -4.53
C GLN A 422 -11.09 -2.01 -3.37
N LYS A 423 -10.72 -3.06 -2.66
CA LYS A 423 -11.25 -3.46 -1.36
C LYS A 423 -10.10 -3.64 -0.38
N ASP A 424 -10.41 -3.67 0.90
CA ASP A 424 -9.43 -4.01 1.93
C ASP A 424 -9.94 -5.19 2.78
N VAL A 425 -9.04 -5.80 3.51
CA VAL A 425 -9.36 -6.77 4.56
C VAL A 425 -9.83 -6.04 5.83
N TRP A 426 -9.87 -6.71 6.94
CA TRP A 426 -10.41 -6.20 8.20
C TRP A 426 -9.52 -5.14 8.85
N HIS A 427 -10.13 -4.07 9.40
CA HIS A 427 -9.47 -3.01 10.18
C HIS A 427 -9.75 -3.13 11.69
N ILE A 428 -10.13 -4.30 12.15
CA ILE A 428 -10.52 -4.58 13.54
C ILE A 428 -9.35 -5.15 14.34
N PRO A 429 -9.36 -5.09 15.68
CA PRO A 429 -8.28 -5.63 16.52
C PRO A 429 -7.98 -7.10 16.28
N GLU A 430 -8.97 -7.87 15.84
CA GLU A 430 -8.84 -9.30 15.53
C GLU A 430 -8.14 -9.57 14.19
N PHE A 431 -7.74 -8.54 13.43
CA PHE A 431 -7.11 -8.66 12.12
C PHE A 431 -5.98 -9.70 12.11
N PHE A 432 -5.01 -9.58 13.02
CA PHE A 432 -3.82 -10.43 12.97
C PHE A 432 -4.11 -11.92 13.20
N PRO A 433 -4.93 -12.34 14.19
CA PRO A 433 -5.36 -13.74 14.29
C PRO A 433 -6.21 -14.21 13.10
N LEU A 434 -7.10 -13.37 12.54
CA LEU A 434 -7.88 -13.71 11.36
C LEU A 434 -6.98 -13.97 10.14
N LEU A 435 -6.01 -13.08 9.90
CA LEU A 435 -5.04 -13.22 8.81
C LEU A 435 -4.14 -14.43 9.01
N THR A 436 -3.66 -14.66 10.22
CA THR A 436 -2.75 -15.78 10.52
C THR A 436 -3.42 -17.12 10.19
N GLU A 437 -4.66 -17.32 10.62
CA GLU A 437 -5.40 -18.55 10.28
C GLU A 437 -5.63 -18.68 8.78
N GLN A 438 -6.02 -17.59 8.11
CA GLN A 438 -6.21 -17.61 6.67
C GLN A 438 -4.93 -18.00 5.94
N GLN A 439 -3.77 -17.42 6.30
CA GLN A 439 -2.48 -17.73 5.70
C GLN A 439 -2.03 -19.18 5.98
N GLU A 440 -2.25 -19.69 7.17
CA GLU A 440 -1.93 -21.08 7.53
C GLU A 440 -2.71 -22.08 6.66
N GLU A 441 -4.01 -21.89 6.52
CA GLU A 441 -4.88 -22.79 5.75
C GLU A 441 -4.67 -22.64 4.25
N PHE A 442 -4.41 -21.41 3.78
CA PHE A 442 -4.08 -21.17 2.37
C PHE A 442 -2.74 -21.81 1.99
N ASP A 443 -1.74 -21.73 2.85
CA ASP A 443 -0.45 -22.42 2.63
C ASP A 443 -0.60 -23.94 2.55
N LYS A 444 -1.41 -24.54 3.41
CA LYS A 444 -1.72 -25.98 3.33
C LYS A 444 -2.39 -26.34 2.00
N ALA A 445 -3.26 -25.48 1.48
CA ALA A 445 -3.90 -25.70 0.19
C ALA A 445 -2.92 -25.51 -0.98
N ILE A 446 -2.10 -24.46 -0.95
CA ILE A 446 -1.06 -24.16 -1.95
C ILE A 446 -0.05 -25.30 -2.04
N THR A 447 0.36 -25.86 -0.89
CA THR A 447 1.32 -26.98 -0.83
C THR A 447 0.66 -28.34 -1.07
N GLY A 448 -0.66 -28.37 -1.34
CA GLY A 448 -1.40 -29.60 -1.70
C GLY A 448 -1.70 -30.54 -0.52
N GLN A 449 -1.59 -30.06 0.71
CA GLN A 449 -1.91 -30.84 1.91
C GLN A 449 -3.42 -30.99 2.12
N ILE A 450 -4.19 -29.96 1.76
CA ILE A 450 -5.66 -29.93 1.82
C ILE A 450 -6.21 -29.28 0.54
N ASN A 451 -7.51 -29.43 0.28
CA ASN A 451 -8.17 -28.78 -0.84
C ASN A 451 -8.78 -27.41 -0.44
N ALA A 452 -9.21 -26.62 -1.44
CA ALA A 452 -9.81 -25.29 -1.25
C ALA A 452 -10.98 -25.30 -0.25
N LYS A 453 -11.86 -26.30 -0.33
CA LYS A 453 -13.00 -26.39 0.58
C LYS A 453 -12.59 -26.63 2.03
N GLN A 454 -11.65 -27.54 2.25
CA GLN A 454 -11.13 -27.82 3.60
C GLN A 454 -10.47 -26.58 4.21
N ALA A 455 -9.68 -25.84 3.43
CA ALA A 455 -9.06 -24.60 3.87
C ALA A 455 -10.12 -23.57 4.29
N LEU A 456 -11.06 -23.27 3.42
CA LEU A 456 -12.09 -22.26 3.71
C LEU A 456 -13.09 -22.68 4.79
N ASP A 457 -13.37 -23.97 4.95
CA ASP A 457 -14.18 -24.49 6.06
C ASP A 457 -13.49 -24.24 7.42
N THR A 458 -12.17 -24.46 7.50
CA THR A 458 -11.39 -24.24 8.71
C THR A 458 -11.29 -22.73 9.02
N VAL A 459 -10.96 -21.91 8.02
CA VAL A 459 -10.92 -20.45 8.15
C VAL A 459 -12.27 -19.90 8.63
N ALA A 460 -13.37 -20.31 7.99
CA ALA A 460 -14.72 -19.85 8.36
C ALA A 460 -15.10 -20.24 9.80
N ALA A 461 -14.76 -21.46 10.23
CA ALA A 461 -15.04 -21.93 11.59
C ALA A 461 -14.23 -21.17 12.64
N PHE A 462 -12.96 -20.91 12.36
CA PHE A 462 -12.09 -20.11 13.23
C PHE A 462 -12.58 -18.66 13.35
N GLN A 463 -12.86 -18.02 12.22
CA GLN A 463 -13.37 -16.65 12.20
C GLN A 463 -14.71 -16.53 12.94
N ASP A 464 -15.65 -17.45 12.67
CA ASP A 464 -16.95 -17.43 13.33
C ASP A 464 -16.83 -17.55 14.86
N LYS A 465 -15.92 -18.43 15.33
CA LYS A 465 -15.65 -18.60 16.75
C LYS A 465 -15.05 -17.33 17.36
N LEU A 466 -13.97 -16.81 16.78
CA LEU A 466 -13.28 -15.61 17.29
C LEU A 466 -14.23 -14.41 17.34
N LEU A 467 -14.94 -14.14 16.25
CA LEU A 467 -15.85 -13.00 16.15
C LEU A 467 -17.03 -13.08 17.12
N ARG A 468 -17.48 -14.30 17.51
CA ARG A 468 -18.49 -14.50 18.59
C ARG A 468 -17.90 -14.26 19.95
N GLU A 469 -16.71 -14.77 20.23
CA GLU A 469 -16.02 -14.58 21.52
C GLU A 469 -15.79 -13.10 21.81
N ASP A 470 -15.49 -12.30 20.77
CA ASP A 470 -15.27 -10.86 20.87
C ASP A 470 -16.56 -10.03 20.67
N GLY A 471 -17.72 -10.70 20.53
CA GLY A 471 -19.03 -10.06 20.47
C GLY A 471 -19.34 -9.27 19.18
N ARG A 472 -18.57 -9.47 18.11
CA ARG A 472 -18.80 -8.81 16.82
C ARG A 472 -19.96 -9.39 16.05
N ILE A 473 -20.22 -10.68 16.20
CA ILE A 473 -21.39 -11.38 15.63
C ILE A 473 -22.17 -12.11 16.72
N LYS A 474 -23.45 -12.45 16.43
CA LYS A 474 -24.36 -13.12 17.37
C LYS A 474 -24.35 -14.65 17.23
#